data_8f66a4716aa1ebb2d1f27aaccb93e7a8
#
_entry.id   8f66a4716aa1ebb2d1f27aaccb93e7a8
#
_cell.length_a   1.000
_cell.length_b   1.000
_cell.length_c   1.000
_cell.angle_alpha   90.00
_cell.angle_beta   90.00
_cell.angle_gamma   90.00
#
_symmetry.space_group_name_H-M   'P 1'
#
loop_
_entity.id
_entity.type
_entity.pdbx_description
1 polymer ?
#
loop_
_entity_poly.entity_id
_entity_poly.type
_entity_poly.pdbx_seq_one_letter_code
_entity_poly.pdbx_strand_id
1 'polypeptide(L)'
;MSFADVSYDEAMRRARECVPTLLERAQKCEDARVLLPENEKLLHEAGLFRFHQPRRFGGMELPFQAIVDIVAELARGCPSTAWNVGNLGCHHWILGYYEPETQHEVWDANPDVLIASSIALAAGRGRIAKDGFVVSGRWPFSSGVDNSDWNMLAVTVYGDDGKTPVDWRLCIVPKTDYRVIDTWYAMGMVGTGSKDIEVKEIFVPERRALALKLCRGGPGHPGGKLNPGPLFRIPIVASAGHPLSATALGAAEGAFQHVVKSFKTRLGTYTGAKIADFQAVQIKIAEARCLIDSAIALMRDSAVAFQEFAQKNQVPDLETKLRFRAHNALAVRHARQAVEALWSCYGANAIYTRDPLQRFMRDLQAMSQHFSFNFDIAGAGYGTAVMGGTYVNPTM
;
A
#
# COMPACT_ATOMS: atom_id res chain seq x y z
N MET A 1 -5.23 -4.34 -23.13
CA MET A 1 -6.32 -3.33 -23.21
C MET A 1 -5.78 -2.00 -22.72
N SER A 2 -6.18 -0.84 -23.30
CA SER A 2 -5.78 0.50 -22.80
C SER A 2 -6.84 1.05 -21.84
N PHE A 3 -6.41 1.71 -20.78
CA PHE A 3 -7.23 2.42 -19.79
C PHE A 3 -6.94 3.92 -19.76
N ALA A 4 -6.22 4.45 -20.75
CA ALA A 4 -5.78 5.85 -20.80
C ALA A 4 -6.93 6.88 -20.73
N ASP A 5 -8.12 6.50 -21.19
CA ASP A 5 -9.31 7.36 -21.20
C ASP A 5 -10.24 7.15 -19.99
N VAL A 6 -9.86 6.28 -19.04
CA VAL A 6 -10.66 6.03 -17.83
C VAL A 6 -10.51 7.22 -16.87
N SER A 7 -11.62 7.88 -16.60
CA SER A 7 -11.66 8.99 -15.65
C SER A 7 -11.57 8.50 -14.19
N TYR A 8 -11.29 9.43 -13.27
CA TYR A 8 -11.30 9.17 -11.84
C TYR A 8 -12.66 8.60 -11.36
N ASP A 9 -13.77 9.22 -11.76
CA ASP A 9 -15.11 8.79 -11.36
C ASP A 9 -15.45 7.40 -11.89
N GLU A 10 -15.02 7.10 -13.13
CA GLU A 10 -15.21 5.79 -13.73
C GLU A 10 -14.36 4.72 -13.02
N ALA A 11 -13.11 5.02 -12.66
CA ALA A 11 -12.28 4.11 -11.88
C ALA A 11 -12.91 3.82 -10.49
N MET A 12 -13.46 4.84 -9.83
CA MET A 12 -14.18 4.68 -8.57
C MET A 12 -15.47 3.86 -8.71
N ARG A 13 -16.20 4.04 -9.82
CA ARG A 13 -17.39 3.21 -10.12
C ARG A 13 -17.00 1.75 -10.25
N ARG A 14 -15.95 1.44 -11.02
CA ARG A 14 -15.42 0.07 -11.20
C ARG A 14 -14.95 -0.54 -9.88
N ALA A 15 -14.27 0.25 -9.04
CA ALA A 15 -13.85 -0.21 -7.71
C ALA A 15 -15.05 -0.61 -6.85
N ARG A 16 -16.13 0.21 -6.81
CA ARG A 16 -17.37 -0.11 -6.09
C ARG A 16 -18.03 -1.38 -6.57
N GLU A 17 -18.04 -1.61 -7.88
CA GLU A 17 -18.63 -2.82 -8.48
C GLU A 17 -17.89 -4.11 -8.11
N CYS A 18 -16.58 -4.03 -7.82
CA CYS A 18 -15.80 -5.17 -7.36
C CYS A 18 -16.11 -5.56 -5.89
N VAL A 19 -16.52 -4.61 -5.04
CA VAL A 19 -16.64 -4.82 -3.58
C VAL A 19 -17.49 -6.03 -3.19
N PRO A 20 -18.72 -6.25 -3.72
CA PRO A 20 -19.53 -7.40 -3.33
C PRO A 20 -18.84 -8.73 -3.61
N THR A 21 -18.23 -8.88 -4.78
CA THR A 21 -17.50 -10.09 -5.18
C THR A 21 -16.27 -10.33 -4.31
N LEU A 22 -15.53 -9.27 -3.97
CA LEU A 22 -14.37 -9.36 -3.09
C LEU A 22 -14.77 -9.76 -1.66
N LEU A 23 -15.90 -9.25 -1.16
CA LEU A 23 -16.43 -9.61 0.16
C LEU A 23 -16.83 -11.09 0.21
N GLU A 24 -17.51 -11.59 -0.81
CA GLU A 24 -17.89 -13.00 -0.93
C GLU A 24 -16.66 -13.92 -0.95
N ARG A 25 -15.61 -13.53 -1.66
CA ARG A 25 -14.38 -14.32 -1.83
C ARG A 25 -13.34 -14.12 -0.73
N ALA A 26 -13.59 -13.24 0.23
CA ALA A 26 -12.57 -12.85 1.21
C ALA A 26 -12.08 -14.02 2.09
N GLN A 27 -12.97 -14.96 2.48
CA GLN A 27 -12.58 -16.17 3.21
C GLN A 27 -11.72 -17.09 2.34
N LYS A 28 -12.12 -17.31 1.09
CA LYS A 28 -11.35 -18.12 0.15
C LYS A 28 -9.94 -17.54 -0.10
N CYS A 29 -9.84 -16.21 -0.16
CA CYS A 29 -8.57 -15.51 -0.28
C CYS A 29 -7.67 -15.75 0.95
N GLU A 30 -8.24 -15.71 2.15
CA GLU A 30 -7.53 -16.04 3.39
C GLU A 30 -7.07 -17.51 3.39
N ASP A 31 -7.95 -18.45 3.07
CA ASP A 31 -7.64 -19.88 3.05
C ASP A 31 -6.54 -20.22 2.04
N ALA A 32 -6.52 -19.55 0.90
CA ALA A 32 -5.50 -19.72 -0.14
C ALA A 32 -4.16 -19.06 0.20
N ARG A 33 -4.13 -18.09 1.12
CA ARG A 33 -2.93 -17.33 1.51
C ARG A 33 -2.25 -16.60 0.33
N VAL A 34 -3.05 -16.14 -0.64
CA VAL A 34 -2.59 -15.50 -1.88
C VAL A 34 -3.72 -14.66 -2.48
N LEU A 35 -3.37 -13.70 -3.33
CA LEU A 35 -4.36 -13.05 -4.20
C LEU A 35 -4.95 -14.10 -5.14
N LEU A 36 -6.25 -14.33 -5.03
CA LEU A 36 -6.94 -15.34 -5.86
C LEU A 36 -6.84 -15.00 -7.35
N PRO A 37 -6.58 -15.98 -8.23
CA PRO A 37 -6.53 -15.75 -9.68
C PRO A 37 -7.79 -15.11 -10.24
N GLU A 38 -8.96 -15.47 -9.72
CA GLU A 38 -10.25 -14.89 -10.12
C GLU A 38 -10.46 -13.46 -9.61
N ASN A 39 -9.80 -13.03 -8.52
CA ASN A 39 -9.78 -11.64 -8.08
C ASN A 39 -8.77 -10.83 -8.91
N GLU A 40 -7.61 -11.40 -9.20
CA GLU A 40 -6.62 -10.81 -10.11
C GLU A 40 -7.24 -10.52 -11.47
N LYS A 41 -7.92 -11.50 -12.08
CA LYS A 41 -8.62 -11.34 -13.35
C LYS A 41 -9.66 -10.22 -13.30
N LEU A 42 -10.53 -10.21 -12.27
CA LEU A 42 -11.55 -9.17 -12.06
C LEU A 42 -10.92 -7.77 -12.03
N LEU A 43 -9.83 -7.62 -11.31
CA LEU A 43 -9.13 -6.34 -11.12
C LEU A 43 -8.37 -5.89 -12.37
N HIS A 44 -7.80 -6.82 -13.16
CA HIS A 44 -7.23 -6.53 -14.47
C HIS A 44 -8.29 -6.06 -15.47
N GLU A 45 -9.42 -6.75 -15.56
CA GLU A 45 -10.54 -6.38 -16.42
C GLU A 45 -11.09 -4.98 -16.08
N ALA A 46 -11.12 -4.64 -14.79
CA ALA A 46 -11.48 -3.31 -14.31
C ALA A 46 -10.37 -2.25 -14.48
N GLY A 47 -9.14 -2.66 -14.79
CA GLY A 47 -7.96 -1.78 -14.92
C GLY A 47 -7.39 -1.30 -13.59
N LEU A 48 -7.80 -1.87 -12.46
CA LEU A 48 -7.53 -1.34 -11.12
C LEU A 48 -6.12 -1.64 -10.58
N PHE A 49 -5.25 -2.30 -11.32
CA PHE A 49 -3.81 -2.31 -11.08
C PHE A 49 -3.07 -1.18 -11.80
N ARG A 50 -3.72 -0.53 -12.80
CA ARG A 50 -3.09 0.42 -13.71
C ARG A 50 -3.52 1.88 -13.47
N PHE A 51 -4.08 2.18 -12.29
CA PHE A 51 -4.57 3.53 -11.96
C PHE A 51 -3.45 4.59 -11.95
N HIS A 52 -2.21 4.24 -11.62
CA HIS A 52 -1.04 5.13 -11.62
C HIS A 52 0.00 4.80 -12.70
N GLN A 53 -0.25 3.83 -13.57
CA GLN A 53 0.61 3.58 -14.74
C GLN A 53 0.50 4.75 -15.71
N PRO A 54 1.63 5.18 -16.35
CA PRO A 54 1.60 6.26 -17.33
C PRO A 54 0.64 5.97 -18.50
N ARG A 55 -0.10 6.99 -18.95
CA ARG A 55 -1.04 6.88 -20.08
C ARG A 55 -0.40 6.39 -21.35
N ARG A 56 0.84 6.75 -21.61
CA ARG A 56 1.61 6.32 -22.79
C ARG A 56 1.78 4.81 -22.87
N PHE A 57 1.73 4.10 -21.72
CA PHE A 57 1.74 2.64 -21.65
C PHE A 57 0.33 2.05 -21.43
N GLY A 58 -0.71 2.87 -21.65
CA GLY A 58 -2.11 2.48 -21.57
C GLY A 58 -2.69 2.46 -20.15
N GLY A 59 -2.00 3.01 -19.14
CA GLY A 59 -2.50 3.20 -17.79
C GLY A 59 -3.40 4.43 -17.66
N MET A 60 -4.06 4.59 -16.52
CA MET A 60 -4.99 5.70 -16.27
C MET A 60 -4.28 7.01 -15.92
N GLU A 61 -3.08 6.93 -15.31
CA GLU A 61 -2.32 8.10 -14.81
C GLU A 61 -3.20 9.06 -13.99
N LEU A 62 -3.98 8.50 -13.06
CA LEU A 62 -4.87 9.27 -12.20
C LEU A 62 -4.08 10.10 -11.18
N PRO A 63 -4.68 11.18 -10.64
CA PRO A 63 -4.09 11.94 -9.53
C PRO A 63 -3.75 11.05 -8.35
N PHE A 64 -2.74 11.43 -7.55
CA PHE A 64 -2.23 10.62 -6.44
C PHE A 64 -3.31 10.21 -5.43
N GLN A 65 -4.32 11.04 -5.21
CA GLN A 65 -5.46 10.72 -4.35
C GLN A 65 -6.18 9.43 -4.76
N ALA A 66 -6.16 9.06 -6.04
CA ALA A 66 -6.84 7.86 -6.55
C ALA A 66 -6.39 6.57 -5.82
N ILE A 67 -5.11 6.50 -5.40
CA ILE A 67 -4.62 5.33 -4.66
C ILE A 67 -5.30 5.19 -3.30
N VAL A 68 -5.57 6.30 -2.63
CA VAL A 68 -6.27 6.28 -1.33
C VAL A 68 -7.72 5.84 -1.53
N ASP A 69 -8.41 6.45 -2.46
CA ASP A 69 -9.85 6.25 -2.62
C ASP A 69 -10.19 4.89 -3.24
N ILE A 70 -9.45 4.43 -4.26
CA ILE A 70 -9.66 3.12 -4.89
C ILE A 70 -9.33 1.99 -3.91
N VAL A 71 -8.17 2.06 -3.23
CA VAL A 71 -7.75 1.01 -2.32
C VAL A 71 -8.67 0.94 -1.09
N ALA A 72 -9.08 2.09 -0.54
CA ALA A 72 -10.04 2.13 0.55
C ALA A 72 -11.40 1.54 0.13
N GLU A 73 -11.88 1.84 -1.08
CA GLU A 73 -13.13 1.26 -1.57
C GLU A 73 -13.04 -0.28 -1.66
N LEU A 74 -12.01 -0.82 -2.28
CA LEU A 74 -11.81 -2.28 -2.41
C LEU A 74 -11.66 -2.99 -1.06
N ALA A 75 -11.02 -2.32 -0.09
CA ALA A 75 -10.78 -2.89 1.24
C ALA A 75 -12.05 -3.08 2.07
N ARG A 76 -13.16 -2.42 1.70
CA ARG A 76 -14.49 -2.70 2.27
C ARG A 76 -14.95 -4.14 2.02
N GLY A 77 -14.49 -4.73 0.93
CA GLY A 77 -14.77 -6.12 0.57
C GLY A 77 -13.73 -7.10 1.12
N CYS A 78 -12.47 -6.88 0.77
CA CYS A 78 -11.35 -7.75 1.16
C CYS A 78 -10.06 -6.96 1.39
N PRO A 79 -9.66 -6.71 2.65
CA PRO A 79 -8.45 -5.97 2.96
C PRO A 79 -7.19 -6.56 2.33
N SER A 80 -7.01 -7.88 2.34
CA SER A 80 -5.84 -8.53 1.74
C SER A 80 -5.75 -8.30 0.23
N THR A 81 -6.86 -8.40 -0.50
CA THR A 81 -6.91 -8.10 -1.94
C THR A 81 -6.62 -6.62 -2.20
N ALA A 82 -7.22 -5.71 -1.43
CA ALA A 82 -7.00 -4.27 -1.58
C ALA A 82 -5.54 -3.87 -1.27
N TRP A 83 -4.91 -4.47 -0.28
CA TRP A 83 -3.49 -4.30 0.00
C TRP A 83 -2.62 -4.67 -1.21
N ASN A 84 -2.93 -5.79 -1.86
CA ASN A 84 -2.22 -6.19 -3.07
C ASN A 84 -2.46 -5.19 -4.21
N VAL A 85 -3.69 -4.68 -4.41
CA VAL A 85 -3.95 -3.63 -5.40
C VAL A 85 -3.15 -2.37 -5.09
N GLY A 86 -3.13 -1.94 -3.84
CA GLY A 86 -2.36 -0.77 -3.40
C GLY A 86 -0.87 -0.92 -3.68
N ASN A 87 -0.28 -2.07 -3.31
CA ASN A 87 1.13 -2.34 -3.56
C ASN A 87 1.45 -2.50 -5.05
N LEU A 88 0.81 -3.47 -5.71
CA LEU A 88 1.11 -3.81 -7.11
C LEU A 88 0.80 -2.64 -8.05
N GLY A 89 -0.27 -1.89 -7.78
CA GLY A 89 -0.66 -0.72 -8.56
C GLY A 89 0.25 0.49 -8.35
N CYS A 90 0.72 0.76 -7.11
CA CYS A 90 1.62 1.89 -6.88
C CYS A 90 3.02 1.67 -7.48
N HIS A 91 3.43 0.43 -7.70
CA HIS A 91 4.74 0.15 -8.30
C HIS A 91 4.81 0.56 -9.77
N HIS A 92 3.68 0.67 -10.48
CA HIS A 92 3.66 1.31 -11.80
C HIS A 92 4.03 2.80 -11.73
N TRP A 93 3.55 3.53 -10.72
CA TRP A 93 3.99 4.91 -10.49
C TRP A 93 5.48 4.98 -10.19
N ILE A 94 6.00 4.10 -9.31
CA ILE A 94 7.42 4.05 -8.96
C ILE A 94 8.28 3.69 -10.18
N LEU A 95 7.85 2.75 -11.03
CA LEU A 95 8.56 2.40 -12.27
C LEU A 95 8.66 3.59 -13.23
N GLY A 96 7.70 4.51 -13.20
CA GLY A 96 7.77 5.75 -13.98
C GLY A 96 8.96 6.67 -13.64
N TYR A 97 9.68 6.42 -12.55
CA TYR A 97 10.91 7.14 -12.17
C TYR A 97 12.19 6.55 -12.77
N TYR A 98 12.15 5.29 -13.24
CA TYR A 98 13.31 4.60 -13.81
C TYR A 98 13.67 5.14 -15.19
N GLU A 99 14.86 4.72 -15.68
CA GLU A 99 15.30 5.03 -17.03
C GLU A 99 14.23 4.59 -18.06
N PRO A 100 14.06 5.36 -19.17
CA PRO A 100 13.09 5.02 -20.21
C PRO A 100 13.22 3.59 -20.72
N GLU A 101 14.45 3.10 -20.91
CA GLU A 101 14.72 1.74 -21.38
C GLU A 101 14.16 0.67 -20.44
N THR A 102 14.22 0.91 -19.13
CA THR A 102 13.64 -0.02 -18.15
C THR A 102 12.12 -0.01 -18.19
N GLN A 103 11.50 1.16 -18.37
CA GLN A 103 10.06 1.28 -18.51
C GLN A 103 9.57 0.52 -19.76
N HIS A 104 10.23 0.69 -20.90
CA HIS A 104 9.94 -0.04 -22.13
C HIS A 104 10.17 -1.55 -21.96
N GLU A 105 11.27 -1.96 -21.33
CA GLU A 105 11.57 -3.37 -21.06
C GLU A 105 10.46 -4.07 -20.27
N VAL A 106 9.87 -3.38 -19.30
CA VAL A 106 8.84 -3.94 -18.42
C VAL A 106 7.45 -3.88 -19.06
N TRP A 107 7.09 -2.78 -19.73
CA TRP A 107 5.70 -2.56 -20.17
C TRP A 107 5.42 -2.86 -21.64
N ASP A 108 6.42 -2.85 -22.55
CA ASP A 108 6.14 -3.05 -24.00
C ASP A 108 5.71 -4.50 -24.28
N ALA A 109 6.29 -5.47 -23.58
CA ALA A 109 5.92 -6.87 -23.75
C ALA A 109 4.56 -7.20 -23.07
N ASN A 110 4.29 -6.63 -21.92
CA ASN A 110 3.05 -6.82 -21.18
C ASN A 110 2.72 -5.58 -20.33
N PRO A 111 1.82 -4.70 -20.75
CA PRO A 111 1.44 -3.55 -19.96
C PRO A 111 0.63 -3.89 -18.70
N ASP A 112 0.12 -5.12 -18.59
CA ASP A 112 -0.64 -5.62 -17.44
C ASP A 112 0.22 -6.36 -16.41
N VAL A 113 1.56 -6.28 -16.52
CA VAL A 113 2.49 -6.91 -15.58
C VAL A 113 2.22 -6.48 -14.14
N LEU A 114 2.39 -7.39 -13.19
CA LEU A 114 2.34 -7.08 -11.77
C LEU A 114 3.76 -7.01 -11.20
N ILE A 115 3.99 -6.00 -10.37
CA ILE A 115 5.30 -5.71 -9.80
C ILE A 115 5.17 -5.73 -8.28
N ALA A 116 5.75 -6.73 -7.61
CA ALA A 116 5.86 -6.77 -6.16
C ALA A 116 7.01 -5.90 -5.65
N SER A 117 7.17 -5.76 -4.34
CA SER A 117 8.36 -5.14 -3.75
C SER A 117 8.68 -5.68 -2.37
N SER A 118 9.93 -5.48 -1.97
CA SER A 118 10.30 -5.43 -0.56
C SER A 118 11.34 -4.33 -0.33
N ILE A 119 10.95 -3.33 0.48
CA ILE A 119 11.74 -2.11 0.72
C ILE A 119 12.61 -2.23 1.99
N ALA A 120 12.97 -3.44 2.39
CA ALA A 120 13.83 -3.71 3.54
C ALA A 120 15.31 -3.50 3.16
N LEU A 121 15.83 -2.28 3.32
CA LEU A 121 17.20 -1.90 2.94
C LEU A 121 18.29 -2.79 3.57
N ALA A 122 18.09 -3.22 4.82
CA ALA A 122 19.06 -4.07 5.51
C ALA A 122 19.10 -5.52 5.00
N ALA A 123 18.09 -5.93 4.22
CA ALA A 123 17.95 -7.29 3.70
C ALA A 123 18.77 -7.52 2.42
N GLY A 124 19.00 -6.44 1.65
CA GLY A 124 19.68 -6.47 0.37
C GLY A 124 21.09 -5.91 0.43
N ARG A 125 22.03 -6.63 -0.18
CA ARG A 125 23.41 -6.20 -0.34
C ARG A 125 23.75 -6.06 -1.83
N GLY A 126 24.30 -4.91 -2.18
CA GLY A 126 24.80 -4.60 -3.50
C GLY A 126 26.30 -4.37 -3.50
N ARG A 127 26.98 -4.78 -4.54
CA ARG A 127 28.38 -4.50 -4.84
C ARG A 127 28.44 -3.83 -6.21
N ILE A 128 29.23 -2.76 -6.34
CA ILE A 128 29.43 -2.08 -7.62
C ILE A 128 30.11 -3.03 -8.61
N ALA A 129 29.61 -3.08 -9.83
CA ALA A 129 30.16 -3.83 -10.95
C ALA A 129 30.21 -2.91 -12.19
N LYS A 130 30.91 -3.35 -13.25
CA LYS A 130 30.90 -2.62 -14.51
C LYS A 130 29.45 -2.54 -15.04
N ASP A 131 28.96 -1.33 -15.31
CA ASP A 131 27.62 -1.02 -15.85
C ASP A 131 26.43 -1.46 -15.00
N GLY A 132 26.65 -1.67 -13.68
CA GLY A 132 25.57 -2.06 -12.76
C GLY A 132 26.03 -2.55 -11.40
N PHE A 133 25.26 -3.48 -10.84
CA PHE A 133 25.46 -4.00 -9.48
C PHE A 133 25.32 -5.51 -9.45
N VAL A 134 26.10 -6.17 -8.60
CA VAL A 134 25.82 -7.55 -8.19
C VAL A 134 25.05 -7.50 -6.88
N VAL A 135 23.87 -8.10 -6.90
CA VAL A 135 22.87 -8.01 -5.82
C VAL A 135 22.60 -9.38 -5.23
N SER A 136 22.53 -9.47 -3.92
CA SER A 136 22.12 -10.67 -3.19
C SER A 136 21.37 -10.30 -1.91
N GLY A 137 20.56 -11.23 -1.40
CA GLY A 137 19.86 -11.05 -0.14
C GLY A 137 18.62 -11.92 0.00
N ARG A 138 17.98 -11.78 1.16
CA ARG A 138 16.66 -12.37 1.44
C ARG A 138 15.77 -11.29 2.03
N TRP A 139 14.74 -10.93 1.30
CA TRP A 139 13.81 -9.86 1.67
C TRP A 139 12.50 -10.45 2.16
N PRO A 140 12.02 -10.05 3.35
CA PRO A 140 10.71 -10.41 3.85
C PRO A 140 9.60 -9.53 3.27
N PHE A 141 8.35 -9.95 3.47
CA PHE A 141 7.15 -9.16 3.25
C PHE A 141 6.91 -8.70 1.80
N SER A 142 7.23 -9.53 0.80
CA SER A 142 6.93 -9.23 -0.61
C SER A 142 5.46 -9.56 -0.92
N SER A 143 4.57 -8.60 -0.67
CA SER A 143 3.12 -8.76 -0.86
C SER A 143 2.76 -8.97 -2.33
N GLY A 144 1.90 -9.97 -2.63
CA GLY A 144 1.47 -10.30 -3.98
C GLY A 144 2.54 -10.92 -4.86
N VAL A 145 3.64 -11.42 -4.28
CA VAL A 145 4.79 -11.94 -5.03
C VAL A 145 4.45 -13.19 -5.86
N ASP A 146 3.50 -14.01 -5.43
CA ASP A 146 3.08 -15.20 -6.20
C ASP A 146 2.49 -14.81 -7.55
N ASN A 147 1.77 -13.67 -7.62
CA ASN A 147 1.09 -13.15 -8.80
C ASN A 147 1.97 -12.19 -9.64
N SER A 148 3.19 -11.87 -9.17
CA SER A 148 4.00 -10.82 -9.78
C SER A 148 4.99 -11.36 -10.80
N ASP A 149 5.24 -10.57 -11.85
CA ASP A 149 6.22 -10.85 -12.91
C ASP A 149 7.59 -10.24 -12.59
N TRP A 150 7.58 -9.16 -11.80
CA TRP A 150 8.76 -8.40 -11.39
C TRP A 150 8.72 -8.10 -9.89
N ASN A 151 9.90 -7.76 -9.33
CA ASN A 151 10.01 -7.36 -7.94
C ASN A 151 10.96 -6.16 -7.78
N MET A 152 10.56 -5.15 -7.01
CA MET A 152 11.39 -4.00 -6.64
C MET A 152 12.03 -4.25 -5.28
N LEU A 153 13.34 -4.34 -5.23
CA LEU A 153 14.12 -4.71 -4.05
C LEU A 153 14.98 -3.54 -3.59
N ALA A 154 14.80 -3.13 -2.34
CA ALA A 154 15.69 -2.14 -1.74
C ALA A 154 17.04 -2.78 -1.41
N VAL A 155 18.12 -2.13 -1.83
CA VAL A 155 19.50 -2.64 -1.74
C VAL A 155 20.41 -1.57 -1.13
N THR A 156 21.18 -1.94 -0.12
CA THR A 156 22.32 -1.15 0.35
C THR A 156 23.55 -1.53 -0.46
N VAL A 157 24.12 -0.58 -1.17
CA VAL A 157 25.35 -0.75 -1.95
C VAL A 157 26.54 -0.46 -1.05
N TYR A 158 27.49 -1.36 -1.02
CA TYR A 158 28.71 -1.24 -0.22
C TYR A 158 29.91 -0.91 -1.10
N GLY A 159 30.85 -0.16 -0.53
CA GLY A 159 32.14 0.12 -1.15
C GLY A 159 33.04 -1.12 -1.25
N ASP A 160 34.26 -0.93 -1.77
CA ASP A 160 35.25 -2.02 -2.01
C ASP A 160 35.63 -2.78 -0.73
N ASP A 161 35.48 -2.16 0.45
CA ASP A 161 35.70 -2.81 1.75
C ASP A 161 34.57 -3.80 2.12
N GLY A 162 33.49 -3.82 1.36
CA GLY A 162 32.29 -4.66 1.59
C GLY A 162 31.54 -4.33 2.89
N LYS A 163 31.85 -3.21 3.56
CA LYS A 163 31.30 -2.85 4.88
C LYS A 163 30.69 -1.47 4.92
N THR A 164 31.30 -0.49 4.26
CA THR A 164 30.85 0.90 4.26
C THR A 164 29.73 1.10 3.26
N PRO A 165 28.50 1.47 3.69
CA PRO A 165 27.42 1.83 2.77
C PRO A 165 27.77 3.07 1.98
N VAL A 166 27.71 3.01 0.65
CA VAL A 166 28.03 4.13 -0.25
C VAL A 166 26.82 4.62 -1.06
N ASP A 167 25.81 3.78 -1.25
CA ASP A 167 24.58 4.17 -1.95
C ASP A 167 23.39 3.25 -1.55
N TRP A 168 22.17 3.70 -1.87
CA TRP A 168 20.92 2.96 -1.67
C TRP A 168 20.13 2.95 -2.96
N ARG A 169 19.76 1.75 -3.43
CA ARG A 169 19.09 1.54 -4.70
C ARG A 169 17.77 0.80 -4.52
N LEU A 170 16.83 1.07 -5.40
CA LEU A 170 15.66 0.26 -5.62
C LEU A 170 15.87 -0.50 -6.94
N CYS A 171 16.18 -1.78 -6.85
CA CYS A 171 16.51 -2.63 -7.99
C CYS A 171 15.24 -3.35 -8.47
N ILE A 172 14.89 -3.25 -9.76
CA ILE A 172 13.81 -4.04 -10.34
C ILE A 172 14.37 -5.29 -11.02
N VAL A 173 13.86 -6.46 -10.61
CA VAL A 173 14.32 -7.77 -11.05
C VAL A 173 13.17 -8.63 -11.56
N PRO A 174 13.34 -9.41 -12.65
CA PRO A 174 12.31 -10.31 -13.17
C PRO A 174 12.12 -11.53 -12.27
N LYS A 175 10.97 -12.18 -12.38
CA LYS A 175 10.60 -13.36 -11.58
C LYS A 175 11.60 -14.52 -11.73
N THR A 176 12.31 -14.60 -12.85
CA THR A 176 13.35 -15.60 -13.11
C THR A 176 14.57 -15.49 -12.21
N ASP A 177 14.81 -14.32 -11.64
CA ASP A 177 16.04 -13.97 -10.93
C ASP A 177 15.90 -14.08 -9.41
N TYR A 178 14.72 -14.42 -8.91
CA TYR A 178 14.51 -14.64 -7.48
C TYR A 178 13.70 -15.90 -7.18
N ARG A 179 13.85 -16.41 -5.97
CA ARG A 179 13.07 -17.54 -5.44
C ARG A 179 12.11 -17.05 -4.37
N VAL A 180 10.83 -17.44 -4.47
CA VAL A 180 9.84 -17.22 -3.42
C VAL A 180 9.99 -18.29 -2.33
N ILE A 181 9.97 -17.88 -1.07
CA ILE A 181 10.03 -18.75 0.10
C ILE A 181 8.73 -18.60 0.88
N ASP A 182 7.99 -19.68 1.01
CA ASP A 182 6.69 -19.67 1.69
C ASP A 182 6.87 -19.54 3.22
N THR A 183 6.87 -18.30 3.69
CA THR A 183 7.01 -17.92 5.10
C THR A 183 5.76 -17.27 5.66
N TRP A 184 4.73 -16.99 4.83
CA TRP A 184 3.59 -16.17 5.21
C TRP A 184 2.51 -16.94 5.96
N TYR A 185 2.74 -17.17 7.27
CA TYR A 185 1.80 -17.77 8.21
C TYR A 185 1.43 -16.74 9.28
N ALA A 186 0.45 -15.89 8.98
CA ALA A 186 0.09 -14.73 9.77
C ALA A 186 -1.33 -14.83 10.36
N MET A 187 -1.60 -14.08 11.44
CA MET A 187 -2.91 -14.05 12.08
C MET A 187 -3.96 -13.23 11.31
N GLY A 188 -3.52 -12.33 10.44
CA GLY A 188 -4.35 -11.46 9.61
C GLY A 188 -3.57 -11.02 8.37
N MET A 189 -4.24 -10.39 7.42
CA MET A 189 -3.68 -10.06 6.10
C MET A 189 -3.17 -11.31 5.36
N VAL A 190 -3.75 -12.45 5.66
CA VAL A 190 -3.26 -13.76 5.21
C VAL A 190 -3.28 -13.87 3.69
N GLY A 191 -4.36 -13.39 3.06
CA GLY A 191 -4.53 -13.40 1.60
C GLY A 191 -3.62 -12.45 0.82
N THR A 192 -2.70 -11.71 1.49
CA THR A 192 -1.72 -10.89 0.78
C THR A 192 -0.58 -11.71 0.19
N GLY A 193 -0.33 -12.92 0.71
CA GLY A 193 0.80 -13.75 0.28
C GLY A 193 2.15 -13.03 0.44
N SER A 194 2.34 -12.28 1.55
CA SER A 194 3.54 -11.44 1.76
C SER A 194 4.77 -12.29 2.12
N LYS A 195 5.13 -13.20 1.23
CA LYS A 195 6.20 -14.18 1.39
C LYS A 195 7.58 -13.54 1.30
N ASP A 196 8.59 -14.27 1.77
CA ASP A 196 9.99 -13.89 1.56
C ASP A 196 10.42 -14.19 0.13
N ILE A 197 11.40 -13.43 -0.35
CA ILE A 197 12.13 -13.74 -1.58
C ILE A 197 13.62 -13.80 -1.32
N GLU A 198 14.31 -14.63 -2.08
CA GLU A 198 15.76 -14.78 -2.04
C GLU A 198 16.37 -14.55 -3.42
N VAL A 199 17.42 -13.74 -3.46
CA VAL A 199 18.25 -13.50 -4.64
C VAL A 199 19.68 -13.94 -4.32
N LYS A 200 20.26 -14.74 -5.21
CA LYS A 200 21.65 -15.21 -5.10
C LYS A 200 22.50 -14.56 -6.18
N GLU A 201 23.33 -13.60 -5.82
CA GLU A 201 24.32 -12.95 -6.67
C GLU A 201 23.92 -12.76 -8.16
N ILE A 202 22.89 -11.97 -8.42
CA ILE A 202 22.49 -11.60 -9.78
C ILE A 202 23.12 -10.28 -10.20
N PHE A 203 23.36 -10.09 -11.50
CA PHE A 203 23.74 -8.81 -12.07
C PHE A 203 22.48 -7.98 -12.37
N VAL A 204 22.41 -6.77 -11.81
CA VAL A 204 21.36 -5.78 -12.09
C VAL A 204 22.00 -4.62 -12.83
N PRO A 205 21.67 -4.35 -14.10
CA PRO A 205 22.19 -3.22 -14.84
C PRO A 205 21.78 -1.89 -14.20
N GLU A 206 22.64 -0.85 -14.35
CA GLU A 206 22.42 0.48 -13.73
C GLU A 206 21.02 1.03 -14.02
N ARG A 207 20.51 0.89 -15.26
CA ARG A 207 19.18 1.36 -15.65
C ARG A 207 18.03 0.74 -14.84
N ARG A 208 18.21 -0.48 -14.27
CA ARG A 208 17.23 -1.15 -13.41
C ARG A 208 17.43 -0.88 -11.91
N ALA A 209 18.35 0.01 -11.54
CA ALA A 209 18.73 0.29 -10.16
C ALA A 209 18.54 1.78 -9.81
N LEU A 210 17.30 2.19 -9.54
CA LEU A 210 16.94 3.57 -9.22
C LEU A 210 17.59 3.99 -7.89
N ALA A 211 18.39 5.07 -7.90
CA ALA A 211 18.99 5.61 -6.68
C ALA A 211 17.91 6.26 -5.79
N LEU A 212 17.83 5.88 -4.52
CA LEU A 212 16.80 6.38 -3.60
C LEU A 212 16.87 7.89 -3.38
N LYS A 213 18.04 8.52 -3.54
CA LYS A 213 18.17 9.99 -3.53
C LYS A 213 17.33 10.68 -4.62
N LEU A 214 17.01 10.00 -5.72
CA LEU A 214 16.16 10.51 -6.80
C LEU A 214 14.66 10.34 -6.52
N CYS A 215 14.30 9.62 -5.44
CA CYS A 215 12.92 9.40 -5.02
C CYS A 215 12.37 10.51 -4.10
N ARG A 216 13.10 11.61 -3.91
CA ARG A 216 12.75 12.70 -2.99
C ARG A 216 11.70 13.68 -3.52
N GLY A 217 11.23 13.46 -4.75
CA GLY A 217 10.26 14.30 -5.45
C GLY A 217 10.91 15.28 -6.43
N GLY A 218 10.06 15.91 -7.26
CA GLY A 218 10.48 16.80 -8.33
C GLY A 218 10.84 16.06 -9.63
N PRO A 219 11.18 16.79 -10.71
CA PRO A 219 11.35 16.20 -12.05
C PRO A 219 12.75 15.62 -12.31
N GLY A 220 13.67 15.68 -11.33
CA GLY A 220 15.10 15.37 -11.49
C GLY A 220 15.47 13.88 -11.52
N HIS A 221 14.51 12.99 -11.77
CA HIS A 221 14.73 11.54 -11.89
C HIS A 221 14.81 11.10 -13.37
N PRO A 222 15.40 9.93 -13.69
CA PRO A 222 15.61 9.48 -15.06
C PRO A 222 14.35 9.47 -15.93
N GLY A 223 13.23 8.99 -15.40
CA GLY A 223 11.93 8.94 -16.11
C GLY A 223 11.22 10.30 -16.27
N GLY A 224 11.72 11.39 -15.67
CA GLY A 224 10.99 12.66 -15.59
C GLY A 224 10.70 13.34 -16.92
N LYS A 225 11.56 13.13 -17.93
CA LYS A 225 11.30 13.62 -19.31
C LYS A 225 10.26 12.78 -20.03
N LEU A 226 10.25 11.48 -19.77
CA LEU A 226 9.30 10.54 -20.36
C LEU A 226 7.91 10.70 -19.75
N ASN A 227 7.84 10.95 -18.43
CA ASN A 227 6.62 11.11 -17.67
C ASN A 227 6.58 12.49 -16.99
N PRO A 228 6.24 13.57 -17.75
CA PRO A 228 6.31 14.94 -17.23
C PRO A 228 5.12 15.30 -16.31
N GLY A 229 4.14 14.40 -16.13
CA GLY A 229 2.95 14.61 -15.33
C GLY A 229 3.26 14.86 -13.83
N PRO A 230 2.38 15.58 -13.11
CA PRO A 230 2.59 15.88 -11.68
C PRO A 230 2.74 14.64 -10.82
N LEU A 231 2.05 13.54 -11.14
CA LEU A 231 2.14 12.28 -10.43
C LEU A 231 3.59 11.81 -10.25
N PHE A 232 4.42 11.96 -11.30
CA PHE A 232 5.83 11.54 -11.32
C PHE A 232 6.80 12.55 -10.71
N ARG A 233 6.30 13.49 -9.90
CA ARG A 233 7.10 14.45 -9.10
C ARG A 233 6.88 14.30 -7.61
N ILE A 234 5.99 13.38 -7.19
CA ILE A 234 5.62 13.16 -5.79
C ILE A 234 6.72 12.36 -5.08
N PRO A 235 7.21 12.77 -3.89
CA PRO A 235 8.26 12.06 -3.19
C PRO A 235 7.84 10.65 -2.78
N ILE A 236 8.46 9.62 -3.36
CA ILE A 236 8.08 8.21 -3.19
C ILE A 236 8.15 7.81 -1.72
N VAL A 237 9.29 8.01 -1.05
CA VAL A 237 9.49 7.52 0.33
C VAL A 237 8.58 8.22 1.33
N ALA A 238 8.33 9.53 1.15
CA ALA A 238 7.46 10.30 2.04
C ALA A 238 5.97 9.90 1.91
N SER A 239 5.56 9.45 0.72
CA SER A 239 4.17 9.09 0.42
C SER A 239 3.89 7.58 0.37
N ALA A 240 4.93 6.73 0.54
CA ALA A 240 4.82 5.26 0.46
C ALA A 240 3.84 4.63 1.46
N GLY A 241 3.48 5.34 2.54
CA GLY A 241 2.46 4.87 3.47
C GLY A 241 1.02 4.92 2.94
N HIS A 242 0.72 5.78 1.95
CA HIS A 242 -0.65 6.03 1.47
C HIS A 242 -1.35 4.79 0.90
N PRO A 243 -0.74 4.02 -0.02
CA PRO A 243 -1.38 2.82 -0.55
C PRO A 243 -1.73 1.80 0.54
N LEU A 244 -0.91 1.72 1.57
CA LEU A 244 -1.06 0.75 2.64
C LEU A 244 -2.10 1.20 3.68
N SER A 245 -2.03 2.47 4.13
CA SER A 245 -2.98 3.03 5.10
C SER A 245 -4.39 3.13 4.53
N ALA A 246 -4.55 3.33 3.22
CA ALA A 246 -5.85 3.30 2.54
C ALA A 246 -6.59 1.98 2.78
N THR A 247 -5.87 0.85 2.83
CA THR A 247 -6.46 -0.46 3.17
C THR A 247 -7.09 -0.46 4.57
N ALA A 248 -6.44 0.19 5.54
CA ALA A 248 -6.99 0.27 6.91
C ALA A 248 -8.27 1.09 6.96
N LEU A 249 -8.36 2.18 6.19
CA LEU A 249 -9.58 2.99 6.09
C LEU A 249 -10.76 2.17 5.57
N GLY A 250 -10.55 1.47 4.47
CA GLY A 250 -11.60 0.65 3.87
C GLY A 250 -11.98 -0.56 4.71
N ALA A 251 -11.02 -1.20 5.40
CA ALA A 251 -11.30 -2.28 6.32
C ALA A 251 -12.18 -1.80 7.50
N ALA A 252 -11.91 -0.62 8.05
CA ALA A 252 -12.73 -0.04 9.11
C ALA A 252 -14.14 0.33 8.61
N GLU A 253 -14.26 0.89 7.41
CA GLU A 253 -15.53 1.20 6.77
C GLU A 253 -16.35 -0.07 6.49
N GLY A 254 -15.72 -1.13 5.98
CA GLY A 254 -16.36 -2.43 5.77
C GLY A 254 -16.88 -3.05 7.06
N ALA A 255 -16.08 -3.02 8.13
CA ALA A 255 -16.48 -3.46 9.45
C ALA A 255 -17.65 -2.64 9.99
N PHE A 256 -17.62 -1.31 9.85
CA PHE A 256 -18.69 -0.41 10.26
C PHE A 256 -20.01 -0.75 9.56
N GLN A 257 -19.99 -0.89 8.25
CA GLN A 257 -21.19 -1.21 7.46
C GLN A 257 -21.76 -2.57 7.83
N HIS A 258 -20.89 -3.58 8.03
CA HIS A 258 -21.32 -4.92 8.47
C HIS A 258 -22.01 -4.86 9.84
N VAL A 259 -21.42 -4.19 10.82
CA VAL A 259 -21.97 -4.08 12.18
C VAL A 259 -23.28 -3.30 12.19
N VAL A 260 -23.35 -2.14 11.53
CA VAL A 260 -24.58 -1.34 11.44
C VAL A 260 -25.71 -2.11 10.76
N LYS A 261 -25.42 -2.81 9.66
CA LYS A 261 -26.40 -3.66 8.98
C LYS A 261 -26.94 -4.76 9.91
N SER A 262 -26.05 -5.43 10.66
CA SER A 262 -26.43 -6.48 11.62
C SER A 262 -27.30 -5.93 12.75
N PHE A 263 -26.92 -4.79 13.33
CA PHE A 263 -27.62 -4.24 14.50
C PHE A 263 -29.03 -3.71 14.21
N LYS A 264 -29.32 -3.31 12.98
CA LYS A 264 -30.67 -2.85 12.58
C LYS A 264 -31.76 -3.90 12.82
N THR A 265 -31.42 -5.17 12.78
CA THR A 265 -32.40 -6.28 12.87
C THR A 265 -32.11 -7.25 14.01
N ARG A 266 -30.94 -7.18 14.61
CA ARG A 266 -30.48 -8.14 15.61
C ARG A 266 -31.12 -7.92 16.97
N LEU A 267 -31.57 -9.02 17.59
CA LEU A 267 -32.05 -9.05 18.96
C LEU A 267 -30.98 -9.61 19.90
N GLY A 268 -30.97 -9.12 21.14
CA GLY A 268 -30.12 -9.65 22.21
C GLY A 268 -30.53 -11.07 22.57
N THR A 269 -29.58 -12.00 22.60
CA THR A 269 -29.82 -13.43 22.82
C THR A 269 -30.51 -13.72 24.16
N TYR A 270 -30.19 -12.95 25.19
CA TYR A 270 -30.69 -13.18 26.57
C TYR A 270 -31.86 -12.26 26.92
N THR A 271 -31.97 -11.09 26.28
CA THR A 271 -32.98 -10.09 26.65
C THR A 271 -34.12 -9.99 25.66
N GLY A 272 -33.93 -10.49 24.41
CA GLY A 272 -34.91 -10.30 23.34
C GLY A 272 -35.05 -8.85 22.85
N ALA A 273 -34.34 -7.89 23.47
CA ALA A 273 -34.41 -6.48 23.11
C ALA A 273 -33.62 -6.23 21.82
N LYS A 274 -34.02 -5.20 21.05
CA LYS A 274 -33.26 -4.77 19.87
C LYS A 274 -31.90 -4.22 20.28
N ILE A 275 -30.82 -4.70 19.67
CA ILE A 275 -29.46 -4.23 19.96
C ILE A 275 -29.33 -2.74 19.62
N ALA A 276 -29.97 -2.25 18.58
CA ALA A 276 -29.96 -0.86 18.15
C ALA A 276 -30.52 0.12 19.20
N ASP A 277 -31.33 -0.34 20.14
CA ASP A 277 -31.99 0.49 21.16
C ASP A 277 -31.09 0.73 22.40
N PHE A 278 -29.96 0.01 22.50
CA PHE A 278 -29.04 0.19 23.63
C PHE A 278 -28.15 1.42 23.44
N GLN A 279 -28.26 2.41 24.34
CA GLN A 279 -27.45 3.63 24.31
C GLN A 279 -25.95 3.36 24.26
N ALA A 280 -25.46 2.37 24.99
CA ALA A 280 -24.04 1.97 24.98
C ALA A 280 -23.58 1.56 23.56
N VAL A 281 -24.44 0.86 22.80
CA VAL A 281 -24.15 0.48 21.40
C VAL A 281 -24.15 1.72 20.49
N GLN A 282 -25.14 2.59 20.65
CA GLN A 282 -25.25 3.83 19.86
C GLN A 282 -24.01 4.72 20.03
N ILE A 283 -23.49 4.84 21.28
CA ILE A 283 -22.25 5.58 21.58
C ILE A 283 -21.07 4.96 20.84
N LYS A 284 -20.91 3.61 20.84
CA LYS A 284 -19.82 2.93 20.17
C LYS A 284 -19.89 3.05 18.64
N ILE A 285 -21.08 3.06 18.06
CA ILE A 285 -21.28 3.33 16.64
C ILE A 285 -20.86 4.76 16.28
N ALA A 286 -21.24 5.76 17.09
CA ALA A 286 -20.84 7.13 16.89
C ALA A 286 -19.34 7.33 17.02
N GLU A 287 -18.71 6.75 18.05
CA GLU A 287 -17.26 6.76 18.27
C GLU A 287 -16.53 6.19 17.05
N ALA A 288 -16.93 5.00 16.59
CA ALA A 288 -16.33 4.36 15.42
C ALA A 288 -16.45 5.23 14.15
N ARG A 289 -17.61 5.86 13.92
CA ARG A 289 -17.80 6.76 12.77
C ARG A 289 -16.85 7.95 12.82
N CYS A 290 -16.76 8.65 13.95
CA CYS A 290 -15.87 9.79 14.12
C CYS A 290 -14.40 9.42 13.89
N LEU A 291 -13.96 8.25 14.38
CA LEU A 291 -12.60 7.76 14.17
C LEU A 291 -12.32 7.49 12.69
N ILE A 292 -13.25 6.84 11.97
CA ILE A 292 -13.12 6.58 10.54
C ILE A 292 -13.08 7.88 9.74
N ASP A 293 -13.99 8.83 10.03
CA ASP A 293 -14.04 10.11 9.34
C ASP A 293 -12.75 10.90 9.52
N SER A 294 -12.22 10.93 10.74
CA SER A 294 -10.94 11.59 11.01
C SER A 294 -9.76 10.94 10.28
N ALA A 295 -9.74 9.60 10.20
CA ALA A 295 -8.71 8.87 9.46
C ALA A 295 -8.76 9.18 7.95
N ILE A 296 -9.97 9.19 7.36
CA ILE A 296 -10.19 9.54 5.95
C ILE A 296 -9.74 10.98 5.68
N ALA A 297 -10.11 11.94 6.55
CA ALA A 297 -9.74 13.35 6.41
C ALA A 297 -8.22 13.55 6.40
N LEU A 298 -7.48 12.92 7.34
CA LEU A 298 -6.02 12.98 7.41
C LEU A 298 -5.35 12.45 6.14
N MET A 299 -5.86 11.34 5.61
CA MET A 299 -5.29 10.69 4.44
C MET A 299 -5.55 11.49 3.15
N ARG A 300 -6.76 11.99 2.98
CA ARG A 300 -7.12 12.79 1.81
C ARG A 300 -6.40 14.14 1.81
N ASP A 301 -6.31 14.82 2.95
CA ASP A 301 -5.56 16.07 3.09
C ASP A 301 -4.12 15.90 2.61
N SER A 302 -3.41 14.90 3.11
CA SER A 302 -2.02 14.67 2.74
C SER A 302 -1.85 14.22 1.27
N ALA A 303 -2.76 13.42 0.73
CA ALA A 303 -2.70 12.98 -0.67
C ALA A 303 -2.95 14.12 -1.66
N VAL A 304 -3.95 14.98 -1.37
CA VAL A 304 -4.23 16.18 -2.16
C VAL A 304 -3.07 17.16 -2.09
N ALA A 305 -2.52 17.40 -0.90
CA ALA A 305 -1.39 18.30 -0.72
C ALA A 305 -0.15 17.83 -1.51
N PHE A 306 0.19 16.54 -1.52
CA PHE A 306 1.28 16.02 -2.35
C PHE A 306 1.03 16.30 -3.84
N GLN A 307 -0.20 16.11 -4.32
CA GLN A 307 -0.57 16.39 -5.71
C GLN A 307 -0.42 17.90 -6.03
N GLU A 308 -0.85 18.78 -5.12
CA GLU A 308 -0.73 20.23 -5.30
C GLU A 308 0.72 20.70 -5.35
N PHE A 309 1.59 20.21 -4.44
CA PHE A 309 3.03 20.48 -4.50
C PHE A 309 3.61 20.09 -5.86
N ALA A 310 3.27 18.89 -6.33
CA ALA A 310 3.74 18.37 -7.61
C ALA A 310 3.23 19.21 -8.81
N GLN A 311 1.97 19.66 -8.81
CA GLN A 311 1.40 20.54 -9.83
C GLN A 311 2.10 21.90 -9.89
N LYS A 312 2.47 22.46 -8.71
CA LYS A 312 3.23 23.70 -8.60
C LYS A 312 4.73 23.54 -8.87
N ASN A 313 5.16 22.33 -9.25
CA ASN A 313 6.58 21.96 -9.43
C ASN A 313 7.42 22.21 -8.16
N GLN A 314 6.83 22.00 -7.01
CA GLN A 314 7.45 22.15 -5.69
C GLN A 314 7.61 20.79 -5.02
N VAL A 315 8.63 20.67 -4.19
CA VAL A 315 8.86 19.51 -3.32
C VAL A 315 8.53 19.95 -1.88
N PRO A 316 7.67 19.20 -1.14
CA PRO A 316 7.42 19.52 0.25
C PRO A 316 8.74 19.54 1.06
N ASP A 317 8.85 20.43 2.01
CA ASP A 317 9.97 20.45 2.96
C ASP A 317 9.96 19.21 3.88
N LEU A 318 11.02 19.05 4.65
CA LEU A 318 11.19 17.90 5.53
C LEU A 318 10.07 17.82 6.59
N GLU A 319 9.73 18.95 7.20
CA GLU A 319 8.68 19.02 8.22
C GLU A 319 7.33 18.56 7.68
N THR A 320 6.93 19.06 6.50
CA THR A 320 5.70 18.66 5.82
C THR A 320 5.68 17.17 5.49
N LYS A 321 6.79 16.62 4.97
CA LYS A 321 6.92 15.18 4.70
C LYS A 321 6.76 14.34 5.97
N LEU A 322 7.39 14.75 7.07
CA LEU A 322 7.30 14.04 8.36
C LEU A 322 5.89 14.14 8.96
N ARG A 323 5.23 15.30 8.85
CA ARG A 323 3.84 15.47 9.24
C ARG A 323 2.91 14.50 8.52
N PHE A 324 3.03 14.37 7.19
CA PHE A 324 2.20 13.46 6.42
C PHE A 324 2.47 11.98 6.73
N ARG A 325 3.70 11.63 7.09
CA ARG A 325 3.99 10.28 7.63
C ARG A 325 3.30 10.04 8.98
N ALA A 326 3.29 11.03 9.86
CA ALA A 326 2.57 10.96 11.12
C ALA A 326 1.04 10.86 10.90
N HIS A 327 0.49 11.59 9.91
CA HIS A 327 -0.92 11.46 9.50
C HIS A 327 -1.26 10.03 9.08
N ASN A 328 -0.42 9.37 8.26
CA ASN A 328 -0.62 7.97 7.87
C ASN A 328 -0.67 7.04 9.08
N ALA A 329 0.29 7.16 10.00
CA ALA A 329 0.34 6.31 11.18
C ALA A 329 -0.87 6.56 12.12
N LEU A 330 -1.28 7.81 12.27
CA LEU A 330 -2.45 8.18 13.07
C LEU A 330 -3.75 7.69 12.45
N ALA A 331 -3.89 7.77 11.13
CA ALA A 331 -5.06 7.29 10.41
C ALA A 331 -5.27 5.77 10.59
N VAL A 332 -4.19 4.98 10.51
CA VAL A 332 -4.26 3.53 10.80
C VAL A 332 -4.60 3.25 12.26
N ARG A 333 -4.07 4.05 13.20
CA ARG A 333 -4.44 3.96 14.63
C ARG A 333 -5.93 4.20 14.83
N HIS A 334 -6.49 5.26 14.21
CA HIS A 334 -7.93 5.57 14.29
C HIS A 334 -8.78 4.47 13.65
N ALA A 335 -8.40 3.97 12.48
CA ALA A 335 -9.10 2.85 11.82
C ALA A 335 -9.15 1.60 12.72
N ARG A 336 -8.03 1.27 13.38
CA ARG A 336 -7.95 0.15 14.34
C ARG A 336 -8.85 0.39 15.55
N GLN A 337 -8.78 1.57 16.17
CA GLN A 337 -9.62 1.94 17.31
C GLN A 337 -11.11 1.92 16.95
N ALA A 338 -11.49 2.32 15.75
CA ALA A 338 -12.87 2.24 15.28
C ALA A 338 -13.38 0.79 15.28
N VAL A 339 -12.59 -0.15 14.75
CA VAL A 339 -12.99 -1.57 14.74
C VAL A 339 -12.96 -2.18 16.14
N GLU A 340 -12.04 -1.76 17.00
CA GLU A 340 -12.04 -2.16 18.42
C GLU A 340 -13.31 -1.69 19.15
N ALA A 341 -13.79 -0.47 18.89
CA ALA A 341 -15.05 0.04 19.41
C ALA A 341 -16.24 -0.79 18.93
N LEU A 342 -16.30 -1.10 17.63
CA LEU A 342 -17.33 -1.97 17.06
C LEU A 342 -17.29 -3.40 17.64
N TRP A 343 -16.10 -3.96 17.78
CA TRP A 343 -15.88 -5.28 18.36
C TRP A 343 -16.39 -5.35 19.80
N SER A 344 -16.11 -4.33 20.61
CA SER A 344 -16.47 -4.28 22.03
C SER A 344 -17.98 -4.35 22.28
N CYS A 345 -18.81 -3.92 21.32
CA CYS A 345 -20.26 -3.95 21.42
C CYS A 345 -20.96 -5.05 20.59
N TYR A 346 -20.21 -5.79 19.75
CA TYR A 346 -20.79 -6.79 18.87
C TYR A 346 -21.17 -8.09 19.59
N GLY A 347 -20.50 -8.41 20.69
CA GLY A 347 -20.72 -9.58 21.52
C GLY A 347 -20.15 -10.88 20.91
N ALA A 348 -20.50 -12.03 21.52
CA ALA A 348 -19.89 -13.34 21.22
C ALA A 348 -19.96 -13.79 19.75
N ASN A 349 -20.89 -13.24 18.95
CA ASN A 349 -20.95 -13.58 17.53
C ASN A 349 -19.71 -13.13 16.73
N ALA A 350 -18.99 -12.14 17.25
CA ALA A 350 -17.76 -11.65 16.61
C ALA A 350 -16.66 -12.73 16.47
N ILE A 351 -16.64 -13.73 17.37
CA ILE A 351 -15.56 -14.73 17.41
C ILE A 351 -15.71 -15.85 16.36
N TYR A 352 -16.88 -15.99 15.74
CA TYR A 352 -17.09 -17.03 14.74
C TYR A 352 -16.37 -16.70 13.43
N THR A 353 -15.65 -17.66 12.87
CA THR A 353 -14.92 -17.49 11.59
C THR A 353 -15.81 -17.12 10.41
N ARG A 354 -17.12 -17.51 10.47
CA ARG A 354 -18.13 -17.12 9.47
C ARG A 354 -18.52 -15.64 9.53
N ASP A 355 -18.26 -14.93 10.64
CA ASP A 355 -18.58 -13.51 10.77
C ASP A 355 -17.42 -12.65 10.22
N PRO A 356 -17.67 -11.76 9.24
CA PRO A 356 -16.61 -10.93 8.66
C PRO A 356 -15.90 -10.03 9.67
N LEU A 357 -16.52 -9.63 10.78
CA LEU A 357 -15.95 -8.69 11.73
C LEU A 357 -14.64 -9.21 12.33
N GLN A 358 -14.55 -10.53 12.64
CA GLN A 358 -13.30 -11.10 13.16
C GLN A 358 -12.15 -11.00 12.16
N ARG A 359 -12.42 -11.09 10.85
CA ARG A 359 -11.38 -10.95 9.82
C ARG A 359 -10.92 -9.49 9.73
N PHE A 360 -11.85 -8.53 9.66
CA PHE A 360 -11.50 -7.11 9.69
C PHE A 360 -10.66 -6.75 10.92
N MET A 361 -11.02 -7.30 12.10
CA MET A 361 -10.26 -7.09 13.32
C MET A 361 -8.83 -7.64 13.22
N ARG A 362 -8.66 -8.90 12.80
CA ARG A 362 -7.35 -9.54 12.64
C ARG A 362 -6.50 -8.83 11.58
N ASP A 363 -7.10 -8.48 10.46
CA ASP A 363 -6.42 -7.79 9.36
C ASP A 363 -5.91 -6.41 9.81
N LEU A 364 -6.73 -5.61 10.52
CA LEU A 364 -6.30 -4.32 11.05
C LEU A 364 -5.21 -4.44 12.12
N GLN A 365 -5.30 -5.44 13.01
CA GLN A 365 -4.24 -5.70 13.98
C GLN A 365 -2.92 -6.06 13.28
N ALA A 366 -2.96 -6.93 12.26
CA ALA A 366 -1.78 -7.34 11.50
C ALA A 366 -1.17 -6.16 10.72
N MET A 367 -1.97 -5.42 9.94
CA MET A 367 -1.45 -4.31 9.13
C MET A 367 -0.91 -3.16 9.98
N SER A 368 -1.47 -2.92 11.18
CA SER A 368 -0.99 -1.88 12.09
C SER A 368 0.44 -2.13 12.60
N GLN A 369 0.98 -3.34 12.45
CA GLN A 369 2.36 -3.68 12.79
C GLN A 369 3.37 -3.29 11.70
N HIS A 370 2.91 -2.82 10.53
CA HIS A 370 3.82 -2.35 9.49
C HIS A 370 4.62 -1.14 9.98
N PHE A 371 5.93 -1.12 9.72
CA PHE A 371 6.85 -0.10 10.27
C PHE A 371 6.42 1.36 9.96
N SER A 372 5.78 1.60 8.81
CA SER A 372 5.27 2.92 8.42
C SER A 372 4.15 3.43 9.32
N PHE A 373 3.51 2.55 10.09
CA PHE A 373 2.37 2.88 10.96
C PHE A 373 2.72 2.91 12.44
N ASN A 374 4.00 2.70 12.78
CA ASN A 374 4.47 2.94 14.12
C ASN A 374 4.47 4.46 14.40
N PHE A 375 3.45 4.89 15.16
CA PHE A 375 3.27 6.32 15.45
C PHE A 375 4.40 6.88 16.31
N ASP A 376 5.01 6.08 17.17
CA ASP A 376 6.11 6.55 18.02
C ASP A 376 7.32 6.93 17.16
N ILE A 377 7.61 6.16 16.10
CA ILE A 377 8.66 6.49 15.13
C ILE A 377 8.29 7.69 14.27
N ALA A 378 7.09 7.69 13.69
CA ALA A 378 6.62 8.75 12.79
C ALA A 378 6.42 10.07 13.56
N GLY A 379 5.80 10.01 14.74
CA GLY A 379 5.56 11.17 15.61
C GLY A 379 6.85 11.74 16.20
N ALA A 380 7.78 10.89 16.65
CA ALA A 380 9.08 11.34 17.12
C ALA A 380 9.87 12.09 16.03
N GLY A 381 9.84 11.58 14.78
CA GLY A 381 10.48 12.24 13.65
C GLY A 381 9.89 13.63 13.38
N TYR A 382 8.57 13.75 13.34
CA TYR A 382 7.89 15.04 13.18
C TYR A 382 8.15 15.96 14.37
N GLY A 383 8.00 15.48 15.62
CA GLY A 383 8.27 16.26 16.83
C GLY A 383 9.70 16.79 16.90
N THR A 384 10.69 15.99 16.50
CA THR A 384 12.08 16.42 16.41
C THR A 384 12.25 17.60 15.46
N ALA A 385 11.67 17.52 14.25
CA ALA A 385 11.76 18.58 13.24
C ALA A 385 11.09 19.88 13.71
N VAL A 386 9.87 19.80 14.24
CA VAL A 386 9.11 20.99 14.72
C VAL A 386 9.79 21.69 15.89
N MET A 387 10.45 20.93 16.76
CA MET A 387 11.23 21.49 17.90
C MET A 387 12.64 21.99 17.52
N GLY A 388 12.97 22.02 16.22
CA GLY A 388 14.27 22.51 15.73
C GLY A 388 15.42 21.50 15.85
N GLY A 389 15.12 20.23 16.15
CA GLY A 389 16.13 19.16 16.20
C GLY A 389 16.52 18.66 14.81
N THR A 390 17.64 17.96 14.74
CA THR A 390 18.12 17.38 13.48
C THR A 390 17.51 15.99 13.26
N TYR A 391 16.74 15.83 12.18
CA TYR A 391 16.25 14.55 11.72
C TYR A 391 17.10 14.07 10.53
N VAL A 392 17.77 12.94 10.70
CA VAL A 392 18.64 12.37 9.64
C VAL A 392 17.97 11.12 9.07
N ASN A 393 17.64 11.19 7.79
CA ASN A 393 17.16 10.03 7.01
C ASN A 393 17.66 10.18 5.57
N PRO A 394 18.47 9.26 5.05
CA PRO A 394 19.08 9.40 3.72
C PRO A 394 18.06 9.36 2.58
N THR A 395 16.83 8.91 2.83
CA THR A 395 15.78 8.74 1.82
C THR A 395 14.71 9.84 1.80
N MET A 396 14.75 10.80 2.74
CA MET A 396 13.75 11.87 2.91
C MET A 396 14.14 13.20 2.26
#